data_9f620c5f22af674db3ce207556077162
#
_entry.id   9f620c5f22af674db3ce207556077162
#
_cell.length_a   1.000
_cell.length_b   1.000
_cell.length_c   1.000
_cell.angle_alpha   90.00
_cell.angle_beta   90.00
_cell.angle_gamma   90.00
#
_symmetry.space_group_name_H-M   'P 1'
#
loop_
_entity.id
_entity.type
_entity.pdbx_description
1 polymer ?
#
loop_
_entity_poly.entity_id
_entity_poly.type
_entity_poly.pdbx_seq_one_letter_code
_entity_poly.pdbx_strand_id
1 'polypeptide(L)' 'MLFEHGPAWLKVSPSPAKSVDIMRVLRAELGIDLMNARAVLRRVLDGDYSGTLPEMEYLARALRKSGIPAAATRP' A
#
# COMPACT_ATOMS: atom_id res chain seq x y z
N MET A 1 2.71 23.53 10.68
CA MET A 1 2.59 22.98 10.64
C MET A 1 2.49 21.93 10.31
N LEU A 2 2.59 21.30 10.23
CA LEU A 2 2.57 20.31 9.75
C LEU A 2 2.66 19.17 10.39
N PHE A 3 2.96 19.05 11.29
CA PHE A 3 3.22 18.07 12.05
C PHE A 3 2.11 17.36 12.52
N GLU A 4 1.04 17.82 12.46
CA GLU A 4 -0.13 17.06 12.75
C GLU A 4 -0.36 16.06 11.67
N HIS A 5 0.53 16.02 10.72
CA HIS A 5 0.36 15.05 9.66
C HIS A 5 1.15 13.79 9.85
N GLY A 6 1.25 13.26 11.01
CA GLY A 6 2.00 12.05 11.24
C GLY A 6 1.87 11.01 10.12
N PRO A 7 2.54 9.87 10.23
CA PRO A 7 2.50 8.86 9.17
C PRO A 7 1.11 8.31 8.95
N ALA A 8 0.88 7.88 7.72
CA ALA A 8 -0.36 7.19 7.36
C ALA A 8 -0.01 5.74 7.07
N TRP A 9 -0.99 4.86 7.21
CA TRP A 9 -0.80 3.45 6.93
C TRP A 9 -1.67 3.04 5.77
N LEU A 10 -1.17 2.09 4.98
CA LEU A 10 -1.93 1.53 3.88
C LEU A 10 -2.64 0.27 4.38
N LYS A 11 -3.95 0.27 4.31
CA LYS A 11 -4.76 -0.87 4.71
C LYS A 11 -5.32 -1.53 3.46
N VAL A 12 -5.14 -2.83 3.35
CA VAL A 12 -5.63 -3.59 2.22
C VAL A 12 -6.37 -4.81 2.77
N SER A 13 -7.49 -5.15 2.16
CA SER A 13 -8.22 -6.35 2.55
C SER A 13 -7.36 -7.58 2.27
N PRO A 14 -7.08 -8.40 3.28
CA PRO A 14 -6.25 -9.58 3.06
C PRO A 14 -7.01 -10.58 2.20
N SER A 15 -6.42 -10.93 1.07
CA SER A 15 -6.99 -11.91 0.17
C SER A 15 -5.84 -12.60 -0.54
N PRO A 16 -5.60 -13.87 -0.27
CA PRO A 16 -4.50 -14.57 -0.93
C PRO A 16 -4.63 -14.54 -2.45
N ALA A 17 -5.86 -14.54 -2.96
CA ALA A 17 -6.08 -14.52 -4.39
C ALA A 17 -5.67 -13.21 -5.03
N LYS A 18 -5.52 -12.15 -4.25
CA LYS A 18 -5.16 -10.83 -4.78
C LYS A 18 -3.69 -10.48 -4.58
N SER A 19 -2.92 -11.36 -3.95
CA SER A 19 -1.53 -11.04 -3.62
C SER A 19 -0.70 -10.69 -4.85
N VAL A 20 -0.90 -11.44 -5.94
CA VAL A 20 -0.15 -11.18 -7.17
C VAL A 20 -0.51 -9.81 -7.74
N ASP A 21 -1.80 -9.47 -7.71
CA ASP A 21 -2.24 -8.18 -8.21
C ASP A 21 -1.68 -7.04 -7.37
N ILE A 22 -1.67 -7.21 -6.05
CA ILE A 22 -1.11 -6.21 -5.16
C ILE A 22 0.37 -6.01 -5.47
N MET A 23 1.12 -7.10 -5.62
CA MET A 23 2.54 -7.00 -5.94
C MET A 23 2.76 -6.30 -7.27
N ARG A 24 1.92 -6.60 -8.26
CA ARG A 24 2.05 -5.97 -9.56
C ARG A 24 1.88 -4.46 -9.47
N VAL A 25 0.87 -4.02 -8.72
CA VAL A 25 0.64 -2.59 -8.52
C VAL A 25 1.81 -1.96 -7.78
N LEU A 26 2.29 -2.61 -6.72
CA LEU A 26 3.40 -2.07 -5.94
C LEU A 26 4.65 -1.93 -6.79
N ARG A 27 4.94 -2.91 -7.63
CA ARG A 27 6.10 -2.83 -8.51
C ARG A 27 5.97 -1.68 -9.50
N ALA A 28 4.79 -1.54 -10.08
CA ALA A 28 4.56 -0.49 -11.07
C ALA A 28 4.63 0.90 -10.45
N GLU A 29 4.02 1.07 -9.29
CA GLU A 29 3.93 2.39 -8.67
C GLU A 29 5.20 2.79 -7.95
N LEU A 30 5.90 1.85 -7.35
CA LEU A 30 7.10 2.15 -6.58
C LEU A 30 8.38 1.95 -7.39
N GLY A 31 8.28 1.30 -8.56
CA GLY A 31 9.45 1.06 -9.38
C GLY A 31 10.46 0.15 -8.73
N ILE A 32 9.99 -0.82 -7.95
CA ILE A 32 10.86 -1.73 -7.22
C ILE A 32 10.87 -3.11 -7.88
N ASP A 33 11.86 -3.91 -7.52
CA ASP A 33 11.97 -5.26 -8.07
C ASP A 33 11.05 -6.22 -7.32
N LEU A 34 11.05 -7.48 -7.76
CA LEU A 34 10.15 -8.48 -7.19
C LEU A 34 10.42 -8.74 -5.71
N MET A 35 11.69 -8.82 -5.33
CA MET A 35 12.03 -9.09 -3.94
C MET A 35 11.55 -7.97 -3.02
N ASN A 36 11.78 -6.73 -3.42
CA ASN A 36 11.32 -5.60 -2.64
C ASN A 36 9.80 -5.51 -2.62
N ALA A 37 9.16 -5.85 -3.74
CA ALA A 37 7.71 -5.85 -3.80
C ALA A 37 7.13 -6.88 -2.82
N ARG A 38 7.76 -8.04 -2.69
CA ARG A 38 7.31 -9.05 -1.74
C ARG A 38 7.44 -8.57 -0.30
N ALA A 39 8.53 -7.89 -0.01
CA ALA A 39 8.73 -7.35 1.34
C ALA A 39 7.67 -6.29 1.66
N VAL A 40 7.39 -5.42 0.70
CA VAL A 40 6.37 -4.40 0.88
C VAL A 40 4.99 -5.05 1.02
N LEU A 41 4.70 -6.06 0.21
CA LEU A 41 3.43 -6.76 0.29
C LEU A 41 3.20 -7.33 1.68
N ARG A 42 4.22 -7.95 2.25
CA ARG A 42 4.10 -8.51 3.59
C ARG A 42 3.76 -7.43 4.61
N ARG A 43 4.44 -6.29 4.52
CA ARG A 43 4.17 -5.18 5.44
C ARG A 43 2.77 -4.62 5.25
N VAL A 44 2.32 -4.53 4.00
CA VAL A 44 0.98 -4.05 3.71
C VAL A 44 -0.07 -4.97 4.31
N LEU A 45 0.12 -6.27 4.15
CA LEU A 45 -0.84 -7.24 4.67
C LEU A 45 -0.85 -7.27 6.20
N ASP A 46 0.29 -6.99 6.82
CA ASP A 46 0.39 -6.92 8.27
C ASP A 46 -0.16 -5.60 8.82
N GLY A 47 -0.47 -4.66 7.95
CA GLY A 47 -0.92 -3.34 8.39
C GLY A 47 0.21 -2.48 8.92
N ASP A 48 1.45 -2.78 8.53
CA ASP A 48 2.64 -2.14 9.04
C ASP A 48 3.34 -1.25 8.01
N TYR A 49 2.78 -1.11 6.82
CA TYR A 49 3.38 -0.29 5.80
C TYR A 49 2.90 1.15 5.96
N SER A 50 3.84 2.06 6.17
CA SER A 50 3.51 3.45 6.43
C SER A 50 4.35 4.39 5.57
N GLY A 51 3.86 5.61 5.45
CA GLY A 51 4.54 6.65 4.71
C GLY A 51 3.74 7.93 4.84
N THR A 52 3.97 8.87 3.93
CA THR A 52 3.18 10.10 3.94
C THR A 52 1.76 9.80 3.49
N LEU A 53 0.82 10.61 3.95
CA LEU A 53 -0.58 10.43 3.56
C LEU A 53 -0.77 10.49 2.04
N PRO A 54 -0.19 11.47 1.32
CA PRO A 54 -0.35 11.49 -0.14
C PRO A 54 0.15 10.22 -0.81
N GLU A 55 1.27 9.66 -0.35
CA GLU A 55 1.79 8.42 -0.91
C GLU A 55 0.85 7.26 -0.66
N MET A 56 0.36 7.14 0.56
CA MET A 56 -0.53 6.04 0.92
C MET A 56 -1.86 6.16 0.17
N GLU A 57 -2.37 7.38 0.01
CA GLU A 57 -3.59 7.57 -0.74
C GLU A 57 -3.39 7.24 -2.22
N TYR A 58 -2.24 7.58 -2.76
CA TYR A 58 -1.94 7.28 -4.15
C TYR A 58 -1.91 5.77 -4.37
N LEU A 59 -1.24 5.04 -3.49
CA LEU A 59 -1.17 3.59 -3.58
C LEU A 59 -2.55 2.95 -3.39
N ALA A 60 -3.32 3.46 -2.43
CA ALA A 60 -4.67 2.94 -2.21
C ALA A 60 -5.53 3.13 -3.44
N ARG A 61 -5.42 4.29 -4.09
CA ARG A 61 -6.18 4.56 -5.29
C ARG A 61 -5.76 3.64 -6.42
N ALA A 62 -4.46 3.42 -6.59
CA ALA A 62 -3.96 2.51 -7.62
C ALA A 62 -4.46 1.09 -7.39
N LEU A 63 -4.47 0.65 -6.14
CA LEU A 63 -4.96 -0.67 -5.79
C LEU A 63 -6.45 -0.80 -6.09
N ARG A 64 -7.24 0.23 -5.73
CA ARG A 64 -8.67 0.19 -6.00
C ARG A 64 -8.96 0.13 -7.49
N LYS A 65 -8.14 0.78 -8.30
CA LYS A 65 -8.28 0.71 -9.75
C LYS A 65 -8.10 -0.70 -10.27
N SER A 66 -7.31 -1.50 -9.56
CA SER A 66 -7.09 -2.90 -9.92
C SER A 66 -8.10 -3.83 -9.26
N GLY A 67 -9.12 -3.28 -8.63
CA GLY A 67 -10.16 -4.09 -8.01
C GLY A 67 -9.80 -4.59 -6.61
N ILE A 68 -8.81 -3.99 -5.98
CA ILE A 68 -8.36 -4.40 -4.64
C ILE A 68 -8.83 -3.36 -3.64
N PRO A 69 -9.67 -3.74 -2.66
CA PRO A 69 -10.09 -2.79 -1.63
C PRO A 69 -8.90 -2.31 -0.82
N ALA A 70 -8.69 -1.02 -0.80
CA ALA A 70 -7.56 -0.45 -0.08
C ALA A 70 -7.91 0.96 0.38
N ALA A 71 -7.27 1.40 1.44
CA ALA A 71 -7.49 2.73 1.97
C ALA A 71 -6.24 3.18 2.72
N ALA A 72 -6.01 4.49 2.71
CA ALA A 72 -4.98 5.08 3.54
C ALA A 72 -5.63 5.52 4.84
N THR A 73 -4.99 5.21 5.97
CA THR A 73 -5.52 5.54 7.28
C THR A 73 -4.49 6.29 8.08
N ARG A 74 -4.96 7.11 9.00
CA ARG A 74 -4.09 7.83 9.95
C ARG A 74 -4.45 7.37 11.36
N PRO A 75 -3.49 7.44 12.28
CA PRO A 75 -3.76 7.05 13.65
C PRO A 75 -4.80 7.93 14.32
#